data_79d42afb6e88fa6974079c3d60fe90ca
#
_entry.id   79d42afb6e88fa6974079c3d60fe90ca
#
_cell.length_a   1.000
_cell.length_b   1.000
_cell.length_c   1.000
_cell.angle_alpha   90.00
_cell.angle_beta   90.00
_cell.angle_gamma   90.00
#
_symmetry.space_group_name_H-M   'P 1'
#
loop_
_entity.id
_entity.type
_entity.pdbx_description
1 polymer ?
#
loop_
_entity_poly.entity_id
_entity_poly.type
_entity_poly.pdbx_seq_one_letter_code
_entity_poly.pdbx_strand_id
1 'polypeptide(L)'
;PKGAIITIWTLNRPNKLNALNNKIHEEIKKECIRVESDDNVRVVIIRGAPPPPVQESEKQKPSSFAAGADISEFEGKNSDDVRPFFEDNAWEAVWNLSKPTIAMVDGFALGGGTELALSCDIRFASEKSKFGQPEINLGLIPGGGGTQRLCRLLGYGKAMEIILSGNMIGTDEALKIGLVNAVCKSEELAEYTIYFAKEIAKKSPHTIKVAKRVIRASLDLPFTEGVLAERSEFVALFLSLIHI
;
A
#
# COMPACT_ATOMS: atom_id res chain seq x y z
N PRO A 1 23.51 9.84 -0.62
CA PRO A 1 24.17 9.30 -1.79
C PRO A 1 23.79 10.10 -3.03
N LYS A 2 24.76 10.50 -3.86
CA LYS A 2 24.47 11.12 -5.17
C LYS A 2 23.71 10.08 -6.00
N GLY A 3 22.55 10.48 -6.56
CA GLY A 3 21.74 9.61 -7.42
C GLY A 3 20.58 8.84 -6.75
N ALA A 4 20.39 8.95 -5.44
CA ALA A 4 19.25 8.30 -4.77
C ALA A 4 17.90 8.95 -5.22
N ILE A 5 16.97 8.13 -5.73
CA ILE A 5 15.68 8.56 -6.25
C ILE A 5 14.56 8.07 -5.32
N ILE A 6 13.64 8.97 -4.98
CA ILE A 6 12.34 8.63 -4.42
C ILE A 6 11.33 8.76 -5.56
N THR A 7 10.67 7.66 -5.90
CA THR A 7 9.66 7.64 -6.96
C THR A 7 8.27 7.82 -6.36
N ILE A 8 7.46 8.69 -6.95
CA ILE A 8 6.07 8.90 -6.52
C ILE A 8 5.14 8.45 -7.65
N TRP A 9 4.31 7.44 -7.36
CA TRP A 9 3.27 6.98 -8.25
C TRP A 9 1.94 7.64 -7.86
N THR A 10 1.26 8.18 -8.84
CA THR A 10 -0.02 8.85 -8.62
C THR A 10 -1.12 8.10 -9.36
N LEU A 11 -2.06 7.51 -8.59
CA LEU A 11 -3.28 6.93 -9.14
C LEU A 11 -4.13 8.06 -9.70
N ASN A 12 -4.24 8.16 -11.01
CA ASN A 12 -4.77 9.35 -11.67
C ASN A 12 -6.11 9.09 -12.37
N ARG A 13 -7.13 8.83 -11.56
CA ARG A 13 -8.55 8.76 -11.98
C ARG A 13 -9.43 9.56 -11.01
N PRO A 14 -9.16 10.85 -10.76
CA PRO A 14 -9.83 11.60 -9.69
C PRO A 14 -11.35 11.72 -9.90
N ASN A 15 -11.82 11.70 -11.14
CA ASN A 15 -13.26 11.69 -11.46
C ASN A 15 -13.99 10.41 -11.00
N LYS A 16 -13.26 9.33 -10.78
CA LYS A 16 -13.74 8.04 -10.28
C LYS A 16 -13.16 7.73 -8.90
N LEU A 17 -12.83 8.76 -8.11
CA LEU A 17 -12.20 8.62 -6.78
C LEU A 17 -10.98 7.70 -6.80
N ASN A 18 -10.21 7.74 -7.87
CA ASN A 18 -9.03 6.92 -8.11
C ASN A 18 -9.26 5.40 -8.05
N ALA A 19 -10.50 4.94 -8.35
CA ALA A 19 -10.83 3.52 -8.38
C ALA A 19 -9.90 2.74 -9.32
N LEU A 20 -9.49 1.55 -8.85
CA LEU A 20 -8.53 0.70 -9.53
C LEU A 20 -9.22 -0.06 -10.66
N ASN A 21 -8.78 0.17 -11.89
CA ASN A 21 -9.21 -0.56 -13.08
C ASN A 21 -8.04 -1.37 -13.65
N ASN A 22 -8.30 -2.22 -14.62
CA ASN A 22 -7.29 -3.06 -15.28
C ASN A 22 -6.08 -2.24 -15.75
N LYS A 23 -6.31 -1.05 -16.30
CA LYS A 23 -5.23 -0.18 -16.77
C LYS A 23 -4.29 0.25 -15.63
N ILE A 24 -4.83 0.65 -14.47
CA ILE A 24 -4.01 0.99 -13.29
C ILE A 24 -3.24 -0.23 -12.80
N HIS A 25 -3.87 -1.42 -12.77
CA HIS A 25 -3.17 -2.65 -12.38
C HIS A 25 -1.98 -2.93 -13.30
N GLU A 26 -2.16 -2.83 -14.62
CA GLU A 26 -1.08 -3.03 -15.60
C GLU A 26 0.03 -1.97 -15.48
N GLU A 27 -0.34 -0.71 -15.27
CA GLU A 27 0.64 0.37 -15.08
C GLU A 27 1.45 0.18 -13.80
N ILE A 28 0.83 -0.19 -12.68
CA ILE A 28 1.55 -0.47 -11.43
C ILE A 28 2.50 -1.66 -11.61
N LYS A 29 2.06 -2.76 -12.25
CA LYS A 29 2.93 -3.92 -12.50
C LYS A 29 4.16 -3.54 -13.32
N LYS A 30 3.98 -2.78 -14.40
CA LYS A 30 5.09 -2.27 -15.24
C LYS A 30 6.05 -1.40 -14.43
N GLU A 31 5.52 -0.51 -13.60
CA GLU A 31 6.35 0.34 -12.74
C GLU A 31 7.08 -0.48 -11.66
N CYS A 32 6.47 -1.53 -11.11
CA CYS A 32 7.16 -2.46 -10.21
C CYS A 32 8.38 -3.09 -10.88
N ILE A 33 8.24 -3.60 -12.11
CA ILE A 33 9.36 -4.17 -12.88
C ILE A 33 10.44 -3.12 -13.11
N ARG A 34 10.06 -1.91 -13.54
CA ARG A 34 10.99 -0.81 -13.81
C ARG A 34 11.79 -0.41 -12.57
N VAL A 35 11.12 -0.19 -11.44
CA VAL A 35 11.83 0.23 -10.22
C VAL A 35 12.65 -0.90 -9.60
N GLU A 36 12.24 -2.15 -9.76
CA GLU A 36 13.02 -3.28 -9.26
C GLU A 36 14.38 -3.37 -9.96
N SER A 37 14.44 -3.06 -11.27
CA SER A 37 15.66 -3.06 -12.07
C SER A 37 16.51 -1.78 -11.96
N ASP A 38 15.99 -0.69 -11.37
CA ASP A 38 16.72 0.58 -11.24
C ASP A 38 17.33 0.73 -9.84
N ASP A 39 18.62 0.52 -9.71
CA ASP A 39 19.34 0.63 -8.44
C ASP A 39 19.37 2.05 -7.85
N ASN A 40 19.06 3.08 -8.61
CA ASN A 40 18.94 4.45 -8.10
C ASN A 40 17.65 4.66 -7.32
N VAL A 41 16.57 3.93 -7.64
CA VAL A 41 15.32 4.01 -6.91
C VAL A 41 15.49 3.38 -5.53
N ARG A 42 15.22 4.16 -4.49
CA ARG A 42 15.41 3.78 -3.09
C ARG A 42 14.11 3.56 -2.33
N VAL A 43 13.08 4.33 -2.65
CA VAL A 43 11.77 4.29 -2.01
C VAL A 43 10.71 4.61 -3.06
N VAL A 44 9.58 3.92 -2.97
CA VAL A 44 8.38 4.20 -3.76
C VAL A 44 7.30 4.77 -2.84
N ILE A 45 6.70 5.87 -3.24
CA ILE A 45 5.51 6.45 -2.59
C ILE A 45 4.34 6.28 -3.55
N ILE A 46 3.21 5.75 -3.06
CA ILE A 46 1.97 5.63 -3.82
C ILE A 46 0.95 6.61 -3.23
N ARG A 47 0.30 7.39 -4.09
CA ARG A 47 -0.74 8.35 -3.70
C ARG A 47 -1.89 8.39 -4.68
N GLY A 48 -3.05 8.92 -4.25
CA GLY A 48 -4.12 9.30 -5.15
C GLY A 48 -3.89 10.69 -5.76
N ALA A 49 -4.37 10.93 -6.98
CA ALA A 49 -4.50 12.26 -7.53
C ALA A 49 -5.54 13.06 -6.75
N PRO A 50 -5.31 14.36 -6.49
CA PRO A 50 -6.31 15.21 -5.86
C PRO A 50 -7.58 15.31 -6.72
N PRO A 51 -8.74 15.60 -6.13
CA PRO A 51 -9.96 15.82 -6.90
C PRO A 51 -9.76 17.03 -7.85
N PRO A 52 -10.40 17.00 -9.04
CA PRO A 52 -10.29 18.10 -9.98
C PRO A 52 -10.89 19.37 -9.37
N PRO A 53 -10.38 20.55 -9.72
CA PRO A 53 -10.99 21.80 -9.31
C PRO A 53 -12.43 21.89 -9.86
N VAL A 54 -13.33 22.42 -9.05
CA VAL A 54 -14.74 22.62 -9.41
C VAL A 54 -15.03 24.11 -9.51
N GLN A 55 -16.10 24.48 -10.25
CA GLN A 55 -16.58 25.87 -10.26
C GLN A 55 -17.17 26.23 -8.90
N GLU A 56 -17.18 27.53 -8.55
CA GLU A 56 -17.63 28.00 -7.23
C GLU A 56 -19.04 27.53 -6.81
N SER A 57 -19.91 27.20 -7.78
CA SER A 57 -21.27 26.68 -7.54
C SER A 57 -21.32 25.18 -7.30
N GLU A 58 -20.25 24.42 -7.51
CA GLU A 58 -20.22 22.97 -7.42
C GLU A 58 -19.55 22.49 -6.11
N LYS A 59 -20.07 21.39 -5.55
CA LYS A 59 -19.42 20.77 -4.40
C LYS A 59 -18.14 20.04 -4.83
N GLN A 60 -17.02 20.39 -4.17
CA GLN A 60 -15.75 19.68 -4.33
C GLN A 60 -15.95 18.20 -4.04
N LYS A 61 -15.48 17.33 -4.94
CA LYS A 61 -15.40 15.89 -4.67
C LYS A 61 -14.42 15.62 -3.52
N PRO A 62 -14.69 14.61 -2.69
CA PRO A 62 -13.77 14.25 -1.61
C PRO A 62 -12.43 13.77 -2.18
N SER A 63 -11.36 14.00 -1.44
CA SER A 63 -10.05 13.38 -1.72
C SER A 63 -10.18 11.86 -1.63
N SER A 64 -9.41 11.16 -2.44
CA SER A 64 -9.33 9.70 -2.38
C SER A 64 -7.93 9.22 -2.75
N PHE A 65 -7.41 8.31 -1.95
CA PHE A 65 -6.27 7.48 -2.34
C PHE A 65 -6.72 6.52 -3.44
N ALA A 66 -7.68 5.64 -3.13
CA ALA A 66 -8.41 4.80 -4.07
C ALA A 66 -9.71 4.28 -3.42
N ALA A 67 -10.84 4.49 -4.06
CA ALA A 67 -12.15 4.09 -3.53
C ALA A 67 -12.57 2.68 -3.96
N GLY A 68 -11.64 1.76 -4.09
CA GLY A 68 -11.88 0.36 -4.41
C GLY A 68 -11.53 -0.02 -5.85
N ALA A 69 -11.90 -1.25 -6.23
CA ALA A 69 -11.87 -1.67 -7.62
C ALA A 69 -12.99 -0.95 -8.41
N ASP A 70 -12.77 -0.73 -9.70
CA ASP A 70 -13.80 -0.17 -10.57
C ASP A 70 -14.86 -1.24 -10.89
N ILE A 71 -15.95 -1.21 -10.14
CA ILE A 71 -17.03 -2.22 -10.21
C ILE A 71 -17.58 -2.35 -11.62
N SER A 72 -17.57 -1.28 -12.43
CA SER A 72 -18.06 -1.33 -13.80
C SER A 72 -17.28 -2.31 -14.70
N GLU A 73 -16.07 -2.68 -14.31
CA GLU A 73 -15.27 -3.69 -15.02
C GLU A 73 -15.70 -5.13 -14.72
N PHE A 74 -16.53 -5.34 -13.70
CA PHE A 74 -17.04 -6.67 -13.32
C PHE A 74 -18.50 -6.89 -13.76
N GLU A 75 -19.16 -5.84 -14.25
CA GLU A 75 -20.56 -5.92 -14.68
C GLU A 75 -20.72 -6.92 -15.84
N GLY A 76 -21.63 -7.88 -15.67
CA GLY A 76 -21.92 -8.91 -16.66
C GLY A 76 -20.86 -10.01 -16.80
N LYS A 77 -19.78 -9.99 -15.98
CA LYS A 77 -18.73 -11.01 -16.00
C LYS A 77 -19.07 -12.19 -15.10
N ASN A 78 -18.60 -13.36 -15.51
CA ASN A 78 -18.64 -14.58 -14.71
C ASN A 78 -17.28 -14.81 -13.99
N SER A 79 -17.18 -15.90 -13.24
CA SER A 79 -15.97 -16.25 -12.46
C SER A 79 -14.71 -16.40 -13.31
N ASP A 80 -14.82 -16.95 -14.50
CA ASP A 80 -13.67 -17.20 -15.39
C ASP A 80 -13.17 -15.90 -16.01
N ASP A 81 -14.06 -14.95 -16.26
CA ASP A 81 -13.71 -13.61 -16.77
C ASP A 81 -13.01 -12.76 -15.71
N VAL A 82 -13.33 -12.99 -14.44
CA VAL A 82 -12.80 -12.20 -13.31
C VAL A 82 -11.48 -12.79 -12.77
N ARG A 83 -11.31 -14.11 -12.85
CA ARG A 83 -10.12 -14.83 -12.32
C ARG A 83 -8.79 -14.20 -12.73
N PRO A 84 -8.50 -13.89 -14.01
CA PRO A 84 -7.20 -13.34 -14.42
C PRO A 84 -6.85 -12.02 -13.73
N PHE A 85 -7.85 -11.21 -13.37
CA PHE A 85 -7.65 -9.94 -12.68
C PHE A 85 -7.03 -10.13 -11.28
N PHE A 86 -7.34 -11.26 -10.61
CA PHE A 86 -6.84 -11.55 -9.27
C PHE A 86 -5.60 -12.47 -9.27
N GLU A 87 -5.30 -13.19 -10.35
CA GLU A 87 -4.12 -14.06 -10.45
C GLU A 87 -2.83 -13.28 -10.69
N ASP A 88 -2.86 -12.21 -11.49
CA ASP A 88 -1.70 -11.35 -11.76
C ASP A 88 -2.10 -9.88 -11.54
N ASN A 89 -1.87 -9.36 -10.36
CA ASN A 89 -2.45 -8.12 -9.88
C ASN A 89 -1.42 -7.15 -9.28
N ALA A 90 -1.83 -5.87 -9.16
CA ALA A 90 -0.98 -4.82 -8.62
C ALA A 90 -0.71 -4.97 -7.12
N TRP A 91 -1.62 -5.56 -6.35
CA TRP A 91 -1.43 -5.73 -4.90
C TRP A 91 -0.25 -6.64 -4.61
N GLU A 92 -0.16 -7.79 -5.31
CA GLU A 92 0.97 -8.71 -5.19
C GLU A 92 2.26 -8.12 -5.77
N ALA A 93 2.17 -7.40 -6.89
CA ALA A 93 3.33 -6.73 -7.47
C ALA A 93 3.97 -5.72 -6.51
N VAL A 94 3.15 -4.87 -5.87
CA VAL A 94 3.63 -3.90 -4.85
C VAL A 94 4.14 -4.63 -3.61
N TRP A 95 3.41 -5.65 -3.14
CA TRP A 95 3.83 -6.46 -2.00
C TRP A 95 5.21 -7.07 -2.20
N ASN A 96 5.49 -7.59 -3.38
CA ASN A 96 6.74 -8.32 -3.69
C ASN A 96 7.93 -7.41 -4.05
N LEU A 97 7.75 -6.10 -4.17
CA LEU A 97 8.87 -5.18 -4.39
C LEU A 97 9.93 -5.33 -3.28
N SER A 98 11.21 -5.41 -3.68
CA SER A 98 12.32 -5.38 -2.72
C SER A 98 12.58 -4.00 -2.15
N LYS A 99 12.14 -2.95 -2.83
CA LYS A 99 12.25 -1.55 -2.42
C LYS A 99 11.19 -1.22 -1.37
N PRO A 100 11.48 -0.38 -0.36
CA PRO A 100 10.46 0.15 0.55
C PRO A 100 9.34 0.89 -0.17
N THR A 101 8.12 0.65 0.27
CA THR A 101 6.91 1.26 -0.28
C THR A 101 6.13 2.00 0.80
N ILE A 102 5.64 3.20 0.49
CA ILE A 102 4.86 4.03 1.41
C ILE A 102 3.53 4.41 0.75
N ALA A 103 2.42 4.04 1.36
CA ALA A 103 1.12 4.58 0.99
C ALA A 103 0.93 5.96 1.64
N MET A 104 0.76 6.98 0.82
CA MET A 104 0.41 8.34 1.24
C MET A 104 -1.09 8.54 0.99
N VAL A 105 -1.88 8.31 2.03
CA VAL A 105 -3.34 8.25 1.96
C VAL A 105 -3.94 9.61 2.32
N ASP A 106 -4.56 10.28 1.34
CA ASP A 106 -5.40 11.45 1.58
C ASP A 106 -6.83 11.16 1.13
N GLY A 107 -7.78 11.16 2.06
CA GLY A 107 -9.18 10.83 1.83
C GLY A 107 -9.46 9.33 1.83
N PHE A 108 -10.32 8.85 0.93
CA PHE A 108 -10.80 7.47 0.95
C PHE A 108 -9.75 6.45 0.50
N ALA A 109 -9.58 5.40 1.29
CA ALA A 109 -8.94 4.15 0.92
C ALA A 109 -9.94 3.03 1.26
N LEU A 110 -10.67 2.52 0.27
CA LEU A 110 -11.76 1.55 0.48
C LEU A 110 -11.57 0.31 -0.37
N GLY A 111 -11.96 -0.85 0.13
CA GLY A 111 -11.88 -2.10 -0.59
C GLY A 111 -10.47 -2.32 -1.19
N GLY A 112 -10.39 -2.56 -2.50
CA GLY A 112 -9.13 -2.68 -3.22
C GLY A 112 -8.13 -1.54 -2.99
N GLY A 113 -8.62 -0.32 -2.65
CA GLY A 113 -7.78 0.80 -2.27
C GLY A 113 -7.13 0.62 -0.90
N THR A 114 -7.88 0.12 0.10
CA THR A 114 -7.29 -0.31 1.38
C THR A 114 -6.29 -1.45 1.16
N GLU A 115 -6.63 -2.41 0.31
CA GLU A 115 -5.74 -3.55 -0.02
C GLU A 115 -4.43 -3.08 -0.66
N LEU A 116 -4.48 -2.06 -1.55
CA LEU A 116 -3.27 -1.45 -2.11
C LEU A 116 -2.44 -0.73 -1.04
N ALA A 117 -3.08 0.01 -0.14
CA ALA A 117 -2.39 0.62 0.99
C ALA A 117 -1.76 -0.43 1.92
N LEU A 118 -2.42 -1.57 2.15
CA LEU A 118 -1.91 -2.71 2.93
C LEU A 118 -0.79 -3.46 2.21
N SER A 119 -0.70 -3.38 0.89
CA SER A 119 0.40 -3.95 0.12
C SER A 119 1.69 -3.13 0.24
N CYS A 120 1.58 -1.87 0.65
CA CYS A 120 2.74 -1.05 1.01
C CYS A 120 3.28 -1.41 2.40
N ASP A 121 4.57 -1.15 2.63
CA ASP A 121 5.23 -1.41 3.92
C ASP A 121 4.74 -0.46 5.01
N ILE A 122 4.57 0.81 4.67
CA ILE A 122 4.23 1.91 5.59
C ILE A 122 3.02 2.66 5.05
N ARG A 123 2.17 3.18 5.93
CA ARG A 123 0.98 3.96 5.61
C ARG A 123 0.96 5.23 6.44
N PHE A 124 0.98 6.38 5.77
CA PHE A 124 0.71 7.69 6.37
C PHE A 124 -0.61 8.21 5.85
N ALA A 125 -1.40 8.82 6.71
CA ALA A 125 -2.74 9.27 6.39
C ALA A 125 -2.95 10.75 6.73
N SER A 126 -3.82 11.42 5.97
CA SER A 126 -4.35 12.71 6.39
C SER A 126 -5.45 12.52 7.43
N GLU A 127 -5.73 13.56 8.24
CA GLU A 127 -6.82 13.56 9.21
C GLU A 127 -8.21 13.34 8.59
N LYS A 128 -8.33 13.52 7.26
CA LYS A 128 -9.60 13.33 6.52
C LYS A 128 -9.77 11.91 6.03
N SER A 129 -8.75 11.06 6.16
CA SER A 129 -8.75 9.74 5.56
C SER A 129 -9.75 8.81 6.23
N LYS A 130 -10.29 7.89 5.43
CA LYS A 130 -11.17 6.82 5.88
C LYS A 130 -10.76 5.52 5.22
N PHE A 131 -10.78 4.46 6.00
CA PHE A 131 -10.40 3.12 5.58
C PHE A 131 -11.59 2.17 5.75
N GLY A 132 -11.65 1.11 4.96
CA GLY A 132 -12.66 0.08 5.11
C GLY A 132 -12.59 -0.99 4.05
N GLN A 133 -13.30 -2.11 4.31
CA GLN A 133 -13.48 -3.21 3.37
C GLN A 133 -15.00 -3.41 3.16
N PRO A 134 -15.63 -2.58 2.31
CA PRO A 134 -17.08 -2.58 2.16
C PRO A 134 -17.62 -3.65 1.20
N GLU A 135 -16.78 -4.57 0.72
CA GLU A 135 -17.11 -5.61 -0.26
C GLU A 135 -18.30 -6.46 0.18
N ILE A 136 -18.46 -6.70 1.49
CA ILE A 136 -19.58 -7.47 2.04
C ILE A 136 -20.94 -6.86 1.70
N ASN A 137 -21.03 -5.54 1.55
CA ASN A 137 -22.26 -4.84 1.15
C ASN A 137 -22.66 -5.13 -0.30
N LEU A 138 -21.75 -5.68 -1.09
CA LEU A 138 -21.95 -6.10 -2.47
C LEU A 138 -22.09 -7.64 -2.60
N GLY A 139 -22.16 -8.37 -1.47
CA GLY A 139 -22.15 -9.83 -1.47
C GLY A 139 -20.81 -10.46 -1.84
N LEU A 140 -19.71 -9.70 -1.68
CA LEU A 140 -18.33 -10.10 -1.98
C LEU A 140 -17.46 -10.07 -0.72
N ILE A 141 -16.26 -10.57 -0.85
CA ILE A 141 -15.19 -10.43 0.14
C ILE A 141 -14.00 -9.70 -0.47
N PRO A 142 -13.08 -9.14 0.33
CA PRO A 142 -11.82 -8.61 -0.17
C PRO A 142 -11.07 -9.64 -1.01
N GLY A 143 -10.63 -9.26 -2.22
CA GLY A 143 -9.97 -10.15 -3.18
C GLY A 143 -8.49 -9.85 -3.42
N GLY A 144 -8.01 -8.65 -3.04
CA GLY A 144 -6.62 -8.22 -3.18
C GLY A 144 -5.75 -8.48 -1.95
N GLY A 145 -6.14 -9.42 -1.07
CA GLY A 145 -5.40 -9.83 0.11
C GLY A 145 -5.80 -9.13 1.42
N GLY A 146 -6.90 -8.36 1.42
CA GLY A 146 -7.37 -7.62 2.59
C GLY A 146 -7.67 -8.52 3.79
N THR A 147 -8.31 -9.67 3.58
CA THR A 147 -8.59 -10.64 4.65
C THR A 147 -7.30 -11.12 5.34
N GLN A 148 -6.25 -11.34 4.56
CA GLN A 148 -4.99 -11.90 5.06
C GLN A 148 -4.13 -10.83 5.72
N ARG A 149 -3.98 -9.67 5.06
CA ARG A 149 -3.11 -8.60 5.55
C ARG A 149 -3.70 -7.89 6.77
N LEU A 150 -5.03 -7.65 6.82
CA LEU A 150 -5.67 -7.07 8.00
C LEU A 150 -5.55 -7.98 9.22
N CYS A 151 -5.79 -9.29 9.05
CA CYS A 151 -5.71 -10.25 10.15
C CYS A 151 -4.29 -10.29 10.74
N ARG A 152 -3.25 -10.30 9.89
CA ARG A 152 -1.86 -10.29 10.34
C ARG A 152 -1.44 -8.96 10.98
N LEU A 153 -1.97 -7.85 10.49
CA LEU A 153 -1.61 -6.52 10.99
C LEU A 153 -2.36 -6.15 12.28
N LEU A 154 -3.66 -6.41 12.35
CA LEU A 154 -4.56 -5.91 13.39
C LEU A 154 -5.04 -7.00 14.35
N GLY A 155 -4.76 -8.26 14.03
CA GLY A 155 -5.31 -9.41 14.74
C GLY A 155 -6.72 -9.78 14.26
N TYR A 156 -7.09 -11.04 14.56
CA TYR A 156 -8.32 -11.69 14.08
C TYR A 156 -9.60 -10.88 14.37
N GLY A 157 -9.79 -10.47 15.64
CA GLY A 157 -11.02 -9.79 16.06
C GLY A 157 -11.28 -8.47 15.33
N LYS A 158 -10.25 -7.63 15.18
CA LYS A 158 -10.40 -6.35 14.50
C LYS A 158 -10.58 -6.51 12.98
N ALA A 159 -9.89 -7.47 12.37
CA ALA A 159 -10.10 -7.80 10.97
C ALA A 159 -11.53 -8.27 10.69
N MET A 160 -12.07 -9.16 11.55
CA MET A 160 -13.47 -9.61 11.47
C MET A 160 -14.46 -8.44 11.59
N GLU A 161 -14.25 -7.54 12.57
CA GLU A 161 -15.09 -6.37 12.76
C GLU A 161 -15.16 -5.50 11.49
N ILE A 162 -13.99 -5.15 10.92
CA ILE A 162 -13.91 -4.28 9.72
C ILE A 162 -14.54 -4.96 8.51
N ILE A 163 -14.22 -6.22 8.25
CA ILE A 163 -14.64 -6.93 7.04
C ILE A 163 -16.12 -7.30 7.10
N LEU A 164 -16.60 -7.87 8.23
CA LEU A 164 -17.98 -8.33 8.31
C LEU A 164 -18.98 -7.19 8.49
N SER A 165 -18.59 -6.08 9.09
CA SER A 165 -19.46 -4.91 9.17
C SER A 165 -19.50 -4.12 7.87
N GLY A 166 -18.42 -4.16 7.06
CA GLY A 166 -18.25 -3.30 5.89
C GLY A 166 -18.19 -1.80 6.22
N ASN A 167 -18.02 -1.46 7.49
CA ASN A 167 -17.99 -0.08 7.96
C ASN A 167 -16.64 0.58 7.66
N MET A 168 -16.68 1.89 7.46
CA MET A 168 -15.48 2.71 7.38
C MET A 168 -15.02 3.12 8.76
N ILE A 169 -13.69 3.13 8.96
CA ILE A 169 -13.05 3.68 10.15
C ILE A 169 -12.30 4.98 9.81
N GLY A 170 -12.30 5.92 10.72
CA GLY A 170 -11.55 7.16 10.61
C GLY A 170 -10.10 7.01 11.05
N THR A 171 -9.32 8.06 10.91
CA THR A 171 -7.88 8.08 11.18
C THR A 171 -7.51 7.87 12.63
N ASP A 172 -8.31 8.37 13.57
CA ASP A 172 -8.04 8.19 15.01
C ASP A 172 -8.07 6.71 15.38
N GLU A 173 -9.10 5.99 14.92
CA GLU A 173 -9.19 4.54 15.11
C GLU A 173 -8.11 3.83 14.33
N ALA A 174 -7.86 4.21 13.07
CA ALA A 174 -6.82 3.61 12.22
C ALA A 174 -5.42 3.73 12.85
N LEU A 175 -5.10 4.86 13.47
CA LEU A 175 -3.85 5.06 14.21
C LEU A 175 -3.81 4.22 15.48
N LYS A 176 -4.89 4.24 16.27
CA LYS A 176 -5.00 3.50 17.52
C LYS A 176 -4.82 2.00 17.36
N ILE A 177 -5.38 1.43 16.29
CA ILE A 177 -5.27 -0.02 16.01
C ILE A 177 -4.01 -0.40 15.22
N GLY A 178 -3.17 0.56 14.81
CA GLY A 178 -1.95 0.29 14.05
C GLY A 178 -2.17 0.06 12.55
N LEU A 179 -3.35 0.40 12.01
CA LEU A 179 -3.58 0.33 10.56
C LEU A 179 -2.71 1.35 9.82
N VAL A 180 -2.49 2.53 10.39
CA VAL A 180 -1.59 3.55 9.85
C VAL A 180 -0.47 3.87 10.85
N ASN A 181 0.68 4.28 10.33
CA ASN A 181 1.87 4.57 11.12
C ASN A 181 1.90 6.01 11.66
N ALA A 182 1.24 6.94 10.96
CA ALA A 182 1.09 8.33 11.40
C ALA A 182 -0.11 8.98 10.72
N VAL A 183 -0.64 10.03 11.37
CA VAL A 183 -1.68 10.92 10.85
C VAL A 183 -1.15 12.34 10.86
N CYS A 184 -1.32 13.06 9.74
CA CYS A 184 -0.91 14.45 9.55
C CYS A 184 -2.10 15.28 9.08
N LYS A 185 -1.98 16.60 9.10
CA LYS A 185 -2.88 17.45 8.33
C LYS A 185 -2.70 17.22 6.84
N SER A 186 -3.75 17.36 6.04
CA SER A 186 -3.68 17.10 4.59
C SER A 186 -2.57 17.89 3.91
N GLU A 187 -2.37 19.16 4.28
CA GLU A 187 -1.33 20.03 3.74
C GLU A 187 0.10 19.62 4.14
N GLU A 188 0.27 18.93 5.27
CA GLU A 188 1.57 18.50 5.79
C GLU A 188 1.93 17.08 5.34
N LEU A 189 0.97 16.27 4.92
CA LEU A 189 1.13 14.85 4.64
C LEU A 189 2.22 14.57 3.59
N ALA A 190 2.26 15.35 2.52
CA ALA A 190 3.25 15.16 1.46
C ALA A 190 4.67 15.45 1.95
N GLU A 191 4.87 16.54 2.68
CA GLU A 191 6.16 16.92 3.23
C GLU A 191 6.66 15.87 4.22
N TYR A 192 5.80 15.45 5.16
CA TYR A 192 6.10 14.41 6.13
C TYR A 192 6.51 13.09 5.45
N THR A 193 5.73 12.65 4.47
CA THR A 193 5.98 11.39 3.75
C THR A 193 7.31 11.44 2.99
N ILE A 194 7.58 12.54 2.29
CA ILE A 194 8.84 12.72 1.53
C ILE A 194 10.04 12.81 2.48
N TYR A 195 9.90 13.51 3.60
CA TYR A 195 10.95 13.57 4.63
C TYR A 195 11.31 12.18 5.13
N PHE A 196 10.31 11.38 5.51
CA PHE A 196 10.54 10.01 5.98
C PHE A 196 11.17 9.11 4.90
N ALA A 197 10.70 9.22 3.66
CA ALA A 197 11.29 8.49 2.53
C ALA A 197 12.77 8.87 2.31
N LYS A 198 13.14 10.15 2.48
CA LYS A 198 14.54 10.60 2.42
C LYS A 198 15.39 9.98 3.50
N GLU A 199 14.86 9.82 4.72
CA GLU A 199 15.59 9.17 5.82
C GLU A 199 15.89 7.69 5.52
N ILE A 200 14.93 6.98 4.90
CA ILE A 200 15.18 5.60 4.42
C ILE A 200 16.21 5.59 3.28
N ALA A 201 16.07 6.50 2.31
CA ALA A 201 16.93 6.55 1.14
C ALA A 201 18.43 6.83 1.46
N LYS A 202 18.72 7.38 2.64
CA LYS A 202 20.09 7.58 3.15
C LYS A 202 20.78 6.27 3.59
N LYS A 203 20.01 5.22 3.87
CA LYS A 203 20.53 3.94 4.36
C LYS A 203 21.07 3.08 3.21
N SER A 204 21.84 2.04 3.54
CA SER A 204 22.32 1.06 2.56
C SER A 204 21.14 0.37 1.86
N PRO A 205 21.04 0.39 0.52
CA PRO A 205 19.96 -0.27 -0.20
C PRO A 205 19.96 -1.77 0.00
N HIS A 206 21.15 -2.37 0.07
CA HIS A 206 21.28 -3.79 0.33
C HIS A 206 20.74 -4.16 1.70
N THR A 207 21.15 -3.44 2.75
CA THR A 207 20.64 -3.67 4.12
C THR A 207 19.14 -3.47 4.23
N ILE A 208 18.58 -2.45 3.56
CA ILE A 208 17.13 -2.20 3.54
C ILE A 208 16.38 -3.38 2.87
N LYS A 209 16.86 -3.88 1.72
CA LYS A 209 16.27 -5.03 1.05
C LYS A 209 16.27 -6.28 1.94
N VAL A 210 17.40 -6.54 2.60
CA VAL A 210 17.54 -7.66 3.55
C VAL A 210 16.58 -7.50 4.71
N ALA A 211 16.54 -6.33 5.36
CA ALA A 211 15.65 -6.06 6.48
C ALA A 211 14.17 -6.26 6.09
N LYS A 212 13.75 -5.70 4.94
CA LYS A 212 12.38 -5.87 4.43
C LYS A 212 12.04 -7.35 4.22
N ARG A 213 12.94 -8.13 3.60
CA ARG A 213 12.74 -9.56 3.36
C ARG A 213 12.57 -10.34 4.66
N VAL A 214 13.45 -10.12 5.64
CA VAL A 214 13.40 -10.79 6.94
C VAL A 214 12.14 -10.44 7.73
N ILE A 215 11.78 -9.15 7.78
CA ILE A 215 10.55 -8.70 8.43
C ILE A 215 9.33 -9.35 7.79
N ARG A 216 9.26 -9.42 6.45
CA ARG A 216 8.13 -10.07 5.77
C ARG A 216 8.06 -11.56 6.02
N ALA A 217 9.20 -12.23 6.09
CA ALA A 217 9.26 -13.65 6.40
C ALA A 217 8.62 -13.98 7.77
N SER A 218 8.60 -13.01 8.72
CA SER A 218 7.94 -13.20 10.02
C SER A 218 6.41 -13.39 9.94
N LEU A 219 5.80 -13.04 8.81
CA LEU A 219 4.36 -13.21 8.60
C LEU A 219 3.99 -14.63 8.17
N ASP A 220 4.96 -15.42 7.71
CA ASP A 220 4.74 -16.73 7.13
C ASP A 220 5.53 -17.86 7.85
N LEU A 221 6.66 -17.52 8.48
CA LEU A 221 7.50 -18.49 9.16
C LEU A 221 7.11 -18.64 10.64
N PRO A 222 7.24 -19.85 11.20
CA PRO A 222 7.25 -20.05 12.66
C PRO A 222 8.34 -19.21 13.32
N PHE A 223 8.10 -18.73 14.53
CA PHE A 223 9.02 -17.81 15.24
C PHE A 223 10.49 -18.29 15.24
N THR A 224 10.72 -19.57 15.57
CA THR A 224 12.08 -20.13 15.64
C THR A 224 12.78 -20.11 14.27
N GLU A 225 12.06 -20.45 13.21
CA GLU A 225 12.59 -20.43 11.83
C GLU A 225 12.86 -19.00 11.37
N GLY A 226 11.96 -18.06 11.71
CA GLY A 226 12.14 -16.63 11.44
C GLY A 226 13.40 -16.07 12.11
N VAL A 227 13.66 -16.42 13.39
CA VAL A 227 14.87 -16.02 14.12
C VAL A 227 16.14 -16.63 13.50
N LEU A 228 16.09 -17.86 13.02
CA LEU A 228 17.23 -18.50 12.34
C LEU A 228 17.51 -17.79 11.01
N ALA A 229 16.47 -17.46 10.23
CA ALA A 229 16.61 -16.69 8.99
C ALA A 229 17.22 -15.30 9.26
N GLU A 230 16.73 -14.58 10.27
CA GLU A 230 17.26 -13.28 10.69
C GLU A 230 18.75 -13.36 11.02
N ARG A 231 19.17 -14.33 11.82
CA ARG A 231 20.58 -14.52 12.20
C ARG A 231 21.47 -14.82 10.99
N SER A 232 20.98 -15.67 10.07
CA SER A 232 21.71 -16.00 8.85
C SER A 232 21.95 -14.76 8.01
N GLU A 233 20.91 -13.95 7.78
CA GLU A 233 21.02 -12.71 7.02
C GLU A 233 21.88 -11.67 7.72
N PHE A 234 21.77 -11.53 9.05
CA PHE A 234 22.64 -10.65 9.84
C PHE A 234 24.11 -10.99 9.65
N VAL A 235 24.48 -12.27 9.76
CA VAL A 235 25.86 -12.73 9.54
C VAL A 235 26.32 -12.47 8.11
N ALA A 236 25.46 -12.73 7.12
CA ALA A 236 25.77 -12.49 5.71
C ALA A 236 26.07 -11.02 5.39
N LEU A 237 25.44 -10.07 6.12
CA LEU A 237 25.73 -8.65 5.95
C LEU A 237 27.17 -8.28 6.32
N PHE A 238 27.82 -8.98 7.26
CA PHE A 238 29.22 -8.75 7.60
C PHE A 238 30.20 -9.09 6.47
N LEU A 239 29.83 -10.04 5.60
CA LEU A 239 30.65 -10.35 4.43
C LEU A 239 30.72 -9.17 3.44
N SER A 240 29.69 -8.32 3.43
CA SER A 240 29.66 -7.11 2.60
C SER A 240 30.33 -5.90 3.26
N LEU A 241 30.49 -5.90 4.59
CA LEU A 241 31.12 -4.81 5.35
C LEU A 241 32.65 -4.86 5.32
N ILE A 242 33.25 -6.01 4.98
CA ILE A 242 34.73 -6.16 4.88
C ILE A 242 35.33 -5.28 3.78
N HIS A 243 34.49 -4.72 2.88
CA HIS A 243 34.92 -3.82 1.81
C HIS A 243 34.65 -2.33 2.09
N ILE A 244 34.25 -1.99 3.32
CA ILE A 244 34.13 -0.61 3.81
C ILE A 244 35.31 -0.29 4.71
#